data_6f00649639e2cc6b24668297acde726d
#
_entry.id   6f00649639e2cc6b24668297acde726d
#
_cell.length_a   1.000
_cell.length_b   1.000
_cell.length_c   1.000
_cell.angle_alpha   90.00
_cell.angle_beta   90.00
_cell.angle_gamma   90.00
#
_symmetry.space_group_name_H-M   'P 1'
#
loop_
_entity.id
_entity.type
_entity.pdbx_description
1 polymer ?
#
loop_
_entity_poly.entity_id
_entity_poly.type
_entity_poly.pdbx_seq_one_letter_code
_entity_poly.pdbx_strand_id
1 'polypeptide(L)'
;MRPVLPQKKINYKLLILYGLIFVICILGIGMSMYMQYFQDEKIGVIFGITDSEDEDLYNELKNNFSSLFTNDLDNSQGKDLEVKKIKEDFDIVATRHTYKEEQENYTLDVSIPIININNEEIKTYNQEIEDTYKQKVDEIKASSGYIYNVRYKCYIQDNILSLVIYSELKEKTSNQKIMIETFNYNLAENKEVTLEEILNLKNIKVSDANSKIKNEIKEIQEKNDSLTELGYNMYKRDVDSDIYEVPNIEQYFIGKDGNVYVIFAYGNYDQTSEMDVVIFMNK
;
A
#
# COMPACT_ATOMS: atom_id res chain seq x y z
N MET A 1 75.38 -8.50 -8.53
CA MET A 1 74.73 -7.27 -8.06
C MET A 1 73.19 -7.45 -8.20
N ARG A 2 72.46 -7.42 -7.11
CA ARG A 2 71.01 -7.49 -7.16
C ARG A 2 70.49 -6.04 -7.31
N PRO A 3 69.52 -5.76 -8.20
CA PRO A 3 68.98 -4.43 -8.34
C PRO A 3 68.16 -4.08 -7.09
N VAL A 4 68.44 -2.92 -6.49
CA VAL A 4 67.68 -2.36 -5.39
C VAL A 4 66.42 -1.72 -5.97
N LEU A 5 65.25 -2.27 -5.64
CA LEU A 5 63.95 -1.71 -6.04
C LEU A 5 63.72 -0.38 -5.35
N PRO A 6 63.25 0.66 -6.07
CA PRO A 6 63.00 1.96 -5.47
C PRO A 6 61.85 1.87 -4.45
N GLN A 7 62.10 2.30 -3.21
CA GLN A 7 61.06 2.40 -2.18
C GLN A 7 60.08 3.48 -2.57
N LYS A 8 58.80 3.08 -2.79
CA LYS A 8 57.70 3.97 -3.09
C LYS A 8 57.38 4.81 -1.85
N LYS A 9 57.66 6.13 -1.88
CA LYS A 9 57.32 7.04 -0.77
C LYS A 9 55.80 7.06 -0.59
N ILE A 10 55.33 6.62 0.58
CA ILE A 10 53.91 6.66 0.96
C ILE A 10 53.50 8.11 1.11
N ASN A 11 52.48 8.55 0.39
CA ASN A 11 51.93 9.90 0.50
C ASN A 11 51.01 9.97 1.74
N TYR A 12 51.56 10.37 2.86
CA TYR A 12 50.82 10.46 4.13
C TYR A 12 49.58 11.37 4.07
N LYS A 13 49.57 12.39 3.21
CA LYS A 13 48.39 13.26 3.01
C LYS A 13 47.24 12.51 2.41
N LEU A 14 47.54 11.61 1.46
CA LEU A 14 46.51 10.75 0.82
C LEU A 14 45.97 9.69 1.80
N LEU A 15 46.84 9.14 2.63
CA LEU A 15 46.47 8.16 3.64
C LEU A 15 45.56 8.78 4.73
N ILE A 16 45.84 10.02 5.15
CA ILE A 16 44.99 10.79 6.08
C ILE A 16 43.63 11.08 5.44
N LEU A 17 43.59 11.46 4.14
CA LEU A 17 42.34 11.73 3.43
C LEU A 17 41.44 10.48 3.36
N TYR A 18 42.00 9.32 3.01
CA TYR A 18 41.25 8.07 3.01
C TYR A 18 40.78 7.65 4.41
N GLY A 19 41.59 7.87 5.44
CA GLY A 19 41.21 7.64 6.82
C GLY A 19 40.00 8.51 7.24
N LEU A 20 39.99 9.76 6.81
CA LEU A 20 38.92 10.71 7.12
C LEU A 20 37.60 10.33 6.41
N ILE A 21 37.67 9.94 5.13
CA ILE A 21 36.52 9.44 4.36
C ILE A 21 35.98 8.17 5.03
N PHE A 22 36.82 7.25 5.44
CA PHE A 22 36.41 6.01 6.11
C PHE A 22 35.66 6.26 7.41
N VAL A 23 36.15 7.22 8.23
CA VAL A 23 35.46 7.62 9.47
C VAL A 23 34.11 8.26 9.19
N ILE A 24 33.98 9.09 8.16
CA ILE A 24 32.70 9.70 7.75
C ILE A 24 31.71 8.62 7.31
N CYS A 25 32.16 7.62 6.54
CA CYS A 25 31.32 6.50 6.13
C CYS A 25 30.82 5.67 7.33
N ILE A 26 31.69 5.38 8.30
CA ILE A 26 31.29 4.64 9.52
C ILE A 26 30.28 5.45 10.34
N LEU A 27 30.50 6.76 10.50
CA LEU A 27 29.57 7.64 11.21
C LEU A 27 28.22 7.72 10.48
N GLY A 28 28.21 7.78 9.15
CA GLY A 28 26.98 7.76 8.35
C GLY A 28 26.18 6.46 8.51
N ILE A 29 26.86 5.32 8.48
CA ILE A 29 26.22 4.00 8.70
C ILE A 29 25.72 3.89 10.15
N GLY A 30 26.53 4.32 11.13
CA GLY A 30 26.15 4.32 12.55
C GLY A 30 24.95 5.22 12.82
N MET A 31 24.88 6.39 12.18
CA MET A 31 23.76 7.32 12.31
C MET A 31 22.49 6.80 11.63
N SER A 32 22.62 6.12 10.49
CA SER A 32 21.52 5.45 9.82
C SER A 32 20.94 4.30 10.66
N MET A 33 21.80 3.45 11.23
CA MET A 33 21.38 2.38 12.15
C MET A 33 20.78 2.95 13.45
N TYR A 34 21.35 4.03 13.98
CA TYR A 34 20.84 4.72 15.16
C TYR A 34 19.45 5.32 14.89
N MET A 35 19.25 5.99 13.74
CA MET A 35 17.92 6.48 13.36
C MET A 35 16.91 5.37 13.18
N GLN A 36 17.29 4.25 12.56
CA GLN A 36 16.42 3.08 12.43
C GLN A 36 16.02 2.51 13.81
N TYR A 37 16.99 2.34 14.72
CA TYR A 37 16.75 1.83 16.06
C TYR A 37 15.90 2.78 16.93
N PHE A 38 16.07 4.09 16.81
CA PHE A 38 15.28 5.09 17.57
C PHE A 38 13.89 5.36 16.97
N GLN A 39 13.65 5.02 15.70
CA GLN A 39 12.31 5.09 15.13
C GLN A 39 11.41 4.01 15.73
N ASP A 40 11.94 2.83 16.02
CA ASP A 40 11.18 1.72 16.58
C ASP A 40 10.77 1.94 18.04
N GLU A 41 11.58 2.66 18.84
CA GLU A 41 11.37 2.76 20.31
C GLU A 41 10.43 3.89 20.76
N LYS A 42 10.15 4.89 19.91
CA LYS A 42 9.33 6.07 20.30
C LYS A 42 7.87 6.01 19.88
N ILE A 43 7.50 5.14 18.95
CA ILE A 43 6.13 5.07 18.43
C ILE A 43 5.17 4.37 19.41
N GLY A 44 5.67 3.43 20.24
CA GLY A 44 4.88 2.61 21.13
C GLY A 44 4.22 3.29 22.31
N VAL A 45 4.80 4.36 22.79
CA VAL A 45 4.36 4.97 24.07
C VAL A 45 3.11 5.84 23.92
N ILE A 46 2.71 6.22 22.70
CA ILE A 46 1.68 7.25 22.47
C ILE A 46 0.26 6.66 22.29
N PHE A 47 0.13 5.39 21.91
CA PHE A 47 -1.17 4.82 21.49
C PHE A 47 -2.02 4.13 22.56
N GLY A 48 -1.55 4.00 23.81
CA GLY A 48 -2.29 3.29 24.85
C GLY A 48 -2.52 1.81 24.51
N ILE A 49 -1.71 1.23 23.60
CA ILE A 49 -1.64 -0.18 23.31
C ILE A 49 -0.83 -0.78 24.47
N THR A 50 -1.47 -1.58 25.30
CA THR A 50 -0.87 -2.09 26.54
C THR A 50 -0.04 -3.36 26.36
N ASP A 51 0.08 -3.88 25.13
CA ASP A 51 0.88 -5.06 24.81
C ASP A 51 1.86 -4.75 23.66
N SER A 52 3.16 -4.87 23.92
CA SER A 52 4.23 -4.65 22.95
C SER A 52 4.13 -5.55 21.71
N GLU A 53 3.52 -6.72 21.85
CA GLU A 53 3.30 -7.68 20.75
C GLU A 53 2.27 -7.17 19.72
N ASP A 54 1.21 -6.48 20.17
CA ASP A 54 0.18 -5.93 19.29
C ASP A 54 0.71 -4.73 18.48
N GLU A 55 1.63 -3.97 19.04
CA GLU A 55 2.24 -2.82 18.37
C GLU A 55 3.26 -3.25 17.31
N ASP A 56 4.09 -4.23 17.63
CA ASP A 56 5.04 -4.80 16.67
C ASP A 56 4.29 -5.39 15.47
N LEU A 57 3.20 -6.12 15.71
CA LEU A 57 2.34 -6.65 14.67
C LEU A 57 1.70 -5.53 13.83
N TYR A 58 1.21 -4.46 14.47
CA TYR A 58 0.63 -3.31 13.77
C TYR A 58 1.63 -2.64 12.82
N ASN A 59 2.85 -2.42 13.30
CA ASN A 59 3.93 -1.83 12.51
C ASN A 59 4.39 -2.76 11.38
N GLU A 60 4.46 -4.07 11.63
CA GLU A 60 4.77 -5.07 10.62
C GLU A 60 3.73 -5.06 9.49
N LEU A 61 2.44 -5.05 9.81
CA LEU A 61 1.35 -4.99 8.85
C LEU A 61 1.40 -3.71 8.00
N LYS A 62 1.69 -2.55 8.61
CA LYS A 62 1.86 -1.27 7.88
C LYS A 62 3.08 -1.32 6.94
N ASN A 63 4.21 -1.78 7.42
CA ASN A 63 5.46 -1.82 6.65
C ASN A 63 5.39 -2.81 5.48
N ASN A 64 4.64 -3.90 5.65
CA ASN A 64 4.50 -4.95 4.65
C ASN A 64 3.26 -4.78 3.75
N PHE A 65 2.50 -3.68 3.91
CA PHE A 65 1.23 -3.50 3.20
C PHE A 65 1.34 -3.69 1.68
N SER A 66 2.33 -3.07 1.04
CA SER A 66 2.53 -3.21 -0.41
C SER A 66 2.87 -4.63 -0.86
N SER A 67 3.41 -5.47 0.03
CA SER A 67 3.73 -6.87 -0.26
C SER A 67 2.51 -7.80 -0.24
N LEU A 68 1.36 -7.31 0.24
CA LEU A 68 0.12 -8.08 0.27
C LEU A 68 -0.47 -8.33 -1.12
N PHE A 69 -0.09 -7.50 -2.11
CA PHE A 69 -0.71 -7.55 -3.44
C PHE A 69 -0.11 -8.65 -4.31
N THR A 70 -0.87 -9.74 -4.40
CA THR A 70 -0.63 -10.88 -5.29
C THR A 70 -1.94 -11.15 -6.03
N ASN A 71 -1.86 -11.47 -7.32
CA ASN A 71 -3.03 -11.70 -8.18
C ASN A 71 -3.73 -13.03 -7.82
N ASP A 72 -4.22 -13.16 -6.60
CA ASP A 72 -4.87 -14.38 -6.13
C ASP A 72 -6.01 -14.08 -5.13
N LEU A 73 -6.85 -15.09 -4.95
CA LEU A 73 -7.87 -15.14 -3.93
C LEU A 73 -7.29 -15.81 -2.69
N ASP A 74 -7.23 -15.09 -1.57
CA ASP A 74 -6.95 -15.71 -0.28
C ASP A 74 -8.27 -16.14 0.37
N ASN A 75 -8.69 -17.32 0.00
CA ASN A 75 -9.95 -17.92 0.44
C ASN A 75 -9.71 -18.93 1.56
N SER A 76 -9.36 -18.47 2.74
CA SER A 76 -9.26 -19.35 3.91
C SER A 76 -10.63 -19.76 4.46
N GLN A 77 -11.69 -19.00 4.23
CA GLN A 77 -13.03 -19.22 4.78
C GLN A 77 -14.16 -19.34 3.74
N GLY A 78 -13.91 -18.99 2.48
CA GLY A 78 -14.96 -18.99 1.45
C GLY A 78 -15.27 -20.35 0.82
N LYS A 79 -14.66 -21.44 1.27
CA LYS A 79 -14.85 -22.78 0.66
C LYS A 79 -16.26 -23.34 0.80
N ASP A 80 -16.99 -22.90 1.83
CA ASP A 80 -18.32 -23.40 2.16
C ASP A 80 -19.46 -22.43 1.78
N LEU A 81 -19.14 -21.35 1.04
CA LEU A 81 -20.14 -20.36 0.65
C LEU A 81 -20.92 -20.83 -0.59
N GLU A 82 -22.23 -21.02 -0.43
CA GLU A 82 -23.16 -21.25 -1.51
C GLU A 82 -23.44 -19.93 -2.28
N VAL A 83 -22.49 -19.53 -3.14
CA VAL A 83 -22.62 -18.33 -3.97
C VAL A 83 -22.97 -18.74 -5.39
N LYS A 84 -24.01 -18.15 -5.96
CA LYS A 84 -24.38 -18.39 -7.36
C LYS A 84 -23.36 -17.74 -8.30
N LYS A 85 -22.48 -18.56 -8.87
CA LYS A 85 -21.42 -18.13 -9.79
C LYS A 85 -21.96 -17.86 -11.21
N ILE A 86 -21.24 -17.04 -11.97
CA ILE A 86 -21.45 -16.86 -13.42
C ILE A 86 -20.92 -18.12 -14.15
N LYS A 87 -19.75 -18.62 -13.70
CA LYS A 87 -19.11 -19.84 -14.22
C LYS A 87 -18.72 -20.73 -13.04
N GLU A 88 -19.32 -21.91 -12.97
CA GLU A 88 -19.16 -22.84 -11.82
C GLU A 88 -17.70 -23.29 -11.61
N ASP A 89 -16.94 -23.49 -12.69
CA ASP A 89 -15.57 -24.00 -12.64
C ASP A 89 -14.52 -22.93 -12.30
N PHE A 90 -14.93 -21.67 -12.08
CA PHE A 90 -14.03 -20.58 -11.76
C PHE A 90 -14.13 -20.20 -10.28
N ASP A 91 -13.02 -19.66 -9.74
CA ASP A 91 -13.00 -19.07 -8.41
C ASP A 91 -13.95 -17.87 -8.31
N ILE A 92 -14.26 -17.45 -7.08
CA ILE A 92 -15.12 -16.28 -6.82
C ILE A 92 -14.49 -15.01 -7.38
N VAL A 93 -13.15 -14.90 -7.30
CA VAL A 93 -12.40 -13.84 -7.98
C VAL A 93 -11.32 -14.49 -8.83
N ALA A 94 -11.20 -14.06 -10.07
CA ALA A 94 -10.21 -14.56 -11.02
C ALA A 94 -9.63 -13.41 -11.85
N THR A 95 -8.50 -13.64 -12.51
CA THR A 95 -7.96 -12.70 -13.50
C THR A 95 -8.74 -12.81 -14.80
N ARG A 96 -9.36 -11.73 -15.25
CA ARG A 96 -10.09 -11.66 -16.53
C ARG A 96 -9.16 -11.35 -17.69
N HIS A 97 -8.26 -10.36 -17.51
CA HIS A 97 -7.30 -9.95 -18.53
C HIS A 97 -5.91 -9.80 -17.93
N THR A 98 -4.91 -10.21 -18.69
CA THR A 98 -3.50 -10.01 -18.35
C THR A 98 -2.80 -9.35 -19.52
N TYR A 99 -2.07 -8.26 -19.23
CA TYR A 99 -1.16 -7.60 -20.15
C TYR A 99 0.23 -7.63 -19.54
N LYS A 100 1.14 -8.38 -20.15
CA LYS A 100 2.53 -8.47 -19.73
C LYS A 100 3.40 -8.19 -20.94
N GLU A 101 3.79 -6.93 -21.09
CA GLU A 101 4.48 -6.42 -22.28
C GLU A 101 5.63 -5.52 -21.86
N GLU A 102 6.79 -5.74 -22.45
CA GLU A 102 7.96 -4.89 -22.29
C GLU A 102 8.38 -4.41 -23.70
N GLN A 103 8.23 -3.13 -23.96
CA GLN A 103 8.55 -2.49 -25.20
C GLN A 103 9.56 -1.36 -24.97
N GLU A 104 10.18 -0.84 -26.02
CA GLU A 104 11.13 0.28 -25.92
C GLU A 104 10.52 1.53 -25.28
N ASN A 105 9.23 1.76 -25.52
CA ASN A 105 8.51 2.97 -25.12
C ASN A 105 7.55 2.78 -23.94
N TYR A 106 7.22 1.55 -23.52
CA TYR A 106 6.40 1.29 -22.34
C TYR A 106 6.64 -0.09 -21.74
N THR A 107 6.25 -0.25 -20.47
CA THR A 107 6.19 -1.53 -19.78
C THR A 107 4.82 -1.69 -19.13
N LEU A 108 4.19 -2.85 -19.34
CA LEU A 108 2.91 -3.24 -18.74
C LEU A 108 3.07 -4.55 -17.96
N ASP A 109 2.61 -4.56 -16.72
CA ASP A 109 2.36 -5.77 -15.92
C ASP A 109 1.00 -5.60 -15.23
N VAL A 110 -0.07 -5.85 -16.01
CA VAL A 110 -1.44 -5.53 -15.62
C VAL A 110 -2.28 -6.79 -15.55
N SER A 111 -2.88 -7.02 -14.39
CA SER A 111 -3.87 -8.09 -14.16
C SER A 111 -5.19 -7.48 -13.74
N ILE A 112 -6.22 -7.61 -14.56
CA ILE A 112 -7.56 -7.07 -14.30
C ILE A 112 -8.42 -8.18 -13.68
N PRO A 113 -8.97 -8.01 -12.46
CA PRO A 113 -9.80 -9.00 -11.82
C PRO A 113 -11.22 -9.07 -12.42
N ILE A 114 -11.93 -10.13 -12.10
CA ILE A 114 -13.37 -10.29 -12.26
C ILE A 114 -13.93 -10.99 -11.03
N ILE A 115 -15.05 -10.49 -10.51
CA ILE A 115 -15.83 -11.16 -9.47
C ILE A 115 -16.84 -12.07 -10.15
N ASN A 116 -16.73 -13.39 -9.94
CA ASN A 116 -17.51 -14.43 -10.59
C ASN A 116 -18.82 -14.72 -9.83
N ILE A 117 -19.60 -13.70 -9.53
CA ILE A 117 -20.89 -13.80 -8.84
C ILE A 117 -21.99 -13.30 -9.76
N ASN A 118 -23.07 -14.07 -9.89
CA ASN A 118 -24.19 -13.73 -10.76
C ASN A 118 -25.17 -12.77 -10.07
N ASN A 119 -24.77 -11.52 -9.99
CA ASN A 119 -25.51 -10.38 -9.46
C ASN A 119 -25.33 -9.18 -10.38
N GLU A 120 -26.36 -8.34 -10.57
CA GLU A 120 -26.30 -7.20 -11.52
C GLU A 120 -25.35 -6.09 -11.05
N GLU A 121 -25.30 -5.79 -9.75
CA GLU A 121 -24.38 -4.83 -9.17
C GLU A 121 -22.91 -5.23 -9.43
N ILE A 122 -22.59 -6.51 -9.16
CA ILE A 122 -21.27 -7.06 -9.45
C ILE A 122 -20.95 -7.06 -10.95
N LYS A 123 -21.92 -7.31 -11.81
CA LYS A 123 -21.71 -7.23 -13.26
C LYS A 123 -21.38 -5.80 -13.70
N THR A 124 -22.08 -4.82 -13.13
CA THR A 124 -21.81 -3.39 -13.38
C THR A 124 -20.40 -3.04 -12.94
N TYR A 125 -20.04 -3.36 -11.69
CA TYR A 125 -18.70 -3.15 -11.16
C TYR A 125 -17.61 -3.83 -12.02
N ASN A 126 -17.80 -5.10 -12.39
CA ASN A 126 -16.86 -5.81 -13.27
C ASN A 126 -16.68 -5.11 -14.62
N GLN A 127 -17.74 -4.52 -15.19
CA GLN A 127 -17.66 -3.81 -16.46
C GLN A 127 -16.90 -2.48 -16.29
N GLU A 128 -17.16 -1.74 -15.22
CA GLU A 128 -16.47 -0.48 -14.90
C GLU A 128 -14.98 -0.70 -14.70
N ILE A 129 -14.59 -1.72 -13.95
CA ILE A 129 -13.19 -2.11 -13.75
C ILE A 129 -12.53 -2.50 -15.07
N GLU A 130 -13.18 -3.34 -15.86
CA GLU A 130 -12.65 -3.75 -17.15
C GLU A 130 -12.42 -2.55 -18.06
N ASP A 131 -13.40 -1.68 -18.21
CA ASP A 131 -13.35 -0.52 -19.10
C ASP A 131 -12.24 0.47 -18.64
N THR A 132 -12.20 0.78 -17.34
CA THR A 132 -11.21 1.68 -16.76
C THR A 132 -9.78 1.22 -17.01
N TYR A 133 -9.47 -0.01 -16.65
CA TYR A 133 -8.11 -0.52 -16.77
C TYR A 133 -7.71 -0.84 -18.21
N LYS A 134 -8.63 -1.30 -19.07
CA LYS A 134 -8.37 -1.49 -20.50
C LYS A 134 -8.12 -0.16 -21.22
N GLN A 135 -8.95 0.84 -20.97
CA GLN A 135 -8.73 2.17 -21.53
C GLN A 135 -7.34 2.69 -21.14
N LYS A 136 -6.93 2.52 -19.88
CA LYS A 136 -5.60 2.95 -19.43
C LYS A 136 -4.48 2.20 -20.13
N VAL A 137 -4.61 0.90 -20.32
CA VAL A 137 -3.66 0.08 -21.09
C VAL A 137 -3.54 0.61 -22.54
N ASP A 138 -4.65 0.90 -23.20
CA ASP A 138 -4.66 1.40 -24.58
C ASP A 138 -4.03 2.79 -24.68
N GLU A 139 -4.28 3.70 -23.71
CA GLU A 139 -3.63 5.00 -23.61
C GLU A 139 -2.10 4.88 -23.50
N ILE A 140 -1.61 3.94 -22.68
CA ILE A 140 -0.18 3.70 -22.46
C ILE A 140 0.47 3.13 -23.72
N LYS A 141 -0.18 2.18 -24.40
CA LYS A 141 0.32 1.62 -25.67
C LYS A 141 0.43 2.68 -26.78
N ALA A 142 -0.44 3.68 -26.76
CA ALA A 142 -0.41 4.80 -27.70
C ALA A 142 0.61 5.91 -27.32
N SER A 143 1.26 5.79 -26.17
CA SER A 143 2.13 6.81 -25.59
C SER A 143 3.58 6.32 -25.47
N SER A 144 4.47 7.09 -24.84
CA SER A 144 5.85 6.68 -24.60
C SER A 144 6.36 7.09 -23.22
N GLY A 145 7.22 6.24 -22.62
CA GLY A 145 7.87 6.48 -21.35
C GLY A 145 7.00 6.14 -20.15
N TYR A 146 6.13 5.13 -20.28
CA TYR A 146 5.25 4.68 -19.19
C TYR A 146 5.66 3.31 -18.67
N ILE A 147 5.51 3.14 -17.34
CA ILE A 147 5.50 1.86 -16.65
C ILE A 147 4.18 1.79 -15.90
N TYR A 148 3.39 0.74 -16.13
CA TYR A 148 2.10 0.57 -15.49
C TYR A 148 1.94 -0.85 -14.98
N ASN A 149 1.75 -0.96 -13.66
CA ASN A 149 1.53 -2.21 -12.96
C ASN A 149 0.15 -2.18 -12.32
N VAL A 150 -0.60 -3.26 -12.44
CA VAL A 150 -1.90 -3.46 -11.75
C VAL A 150 -1.93 -4.86 -11.18
N ARG A 151 -2.17 -4.93 -9.89
CA ARG A 151 -2.32 -6.17 -9.15
C ARG A 151 -3.54 -6.10 -8.26
N TYR A 152 -4.04 -7.23 -7.83
CA TYR A 152 -5.17 -7.28 -6.93
C TYR A 152 -5.01 -8.34 -5.85
N LYS A 153 -5.79 -8.20 -4.80
CA LYS A 153 -6.00 -9.21 -3.76
C LYS A 153 -7.46 -9.25 -3.39
N CYS A 154 -7.95 -10.42 -3.06
CA CYS A 154 -9.31 -10.58 -2.54
C CYS A 154 -9.29 -11.41 -1.27
N TYR A 155 -10.04 -10.96 -0.28
CA TYR A 155 -10.27 -11.66 0.97
C TYR A 155 -11.77 -11.91 1.15
N ILE A 156 -12.13 -13.01 1.82
CA ILE A 156 -13.50 -13.28 2.22
C ILE A 156 -13.49 -13.56 3.72
N GLN A 157 -14.10 -12.65 4.48
CA GLN A 157 -14.20 -12.72 5.93
C GLN A 157 -15.61 -12.32 6.37
N ASP A 158 -16.20 -13.05 7.32
CA ASP A 158 -17.53 -12.75 7.87
C ASP A 158 -18.62 -12.57 6.78
N ASN A 159 -18.58 -13.37 5.69
CA ASN A 159 -19.39 -13.25 4.48
C ASN A 159 -19.19 -11.95 3.69
N ILE A 160 -18.16 -11.17 3.99
CA ILE A 160 -17.79 -10.00 3.22
C ILE A 160 -16.63 -10.34 2.29
N LEU A 161 -16.86 -10.17 1.00
CA LEU A 161 -15.84 -10.19 -0.04
C LEU A 161 -15.22 -8.79 -0.10
N SER A 162 -13.91 -8.70 0.11
CA SER A 162 -13.12 -7.47 -0.04
C SER A 162 -12.13 -7.64 -1.17
N LEU A 163 -12.35 -6.97 -2.29
CA LEU A 163 -11.40 -6.88 -3.40
C LEU A 163 -10.60 -5.58 -3.28
N VAL A 164 -9.28 -5.68 -3.42
CA VAL A 164 -8.37 -4.54 -3.43
C VAL A 164 -7.57 -4.58 -4.71
N ILE A 165 -7.60 -3.51 -5.49
CA ILE A 165 -6.80 -3.31 -6.69
C ILE A 165 -5.74 -2.26 -6.39
N TYR A 166 -4.49 -2.63 -6.60
CA TYR A 166 -3.32 -1.77 -6.41
C TYR A 166 -2.72 -1.47 -7.79
N SER A 167 -2.56 -0.21 -8.12
CA SER A 167 -1.95 0.20 -9.37
C SER A 167 -0.84 1.22 -9.18
N GLU A 168 0.21 1.07 -9.97
CA GLU A 168 1.38 1.94 -10.01
C GLU A 168 1.56 2.46 -11.43
N LEU A 169 1.55 3.76 -11.56
CA LEU A 169 1.81 4.44 -12.83
C LEU A 169 3.04 5.32 -12.71
N LYS A 170 4.04 5.07 -13.56
CA LYS A 170 5.22 5.91 -13.73
C LYS A 170 5.20 6.49 -15.12
N GLU A 171 5.23 7.80 -15.21
CA GLU A 171 5.29 8.53 -16.48
C GLU A 171 6.64 9.24 -16.61
N LYS A 172 7.49 8.82 -17.53
CA LYS A 172 8.79 9.45 -17.82
C LYS A 172 9.58 9.80 -16.55
N THR A 173 9.77 11.10 -16.32
CA THR A 173 10.49 11.64 -15.16
C THR A 173 9.58 12.09 -14.03
N SER A 174 8.25 11.95 -14.18
CA SER A 174 7.30 12.28 -13.12
C SER A 174 7.43 11.36 -11.90
N ASN A 175 6.93 11.78 -10.76
CA ASN A 175 6.83 10.91 -9.60
C ASN A 175 5.96 9.69 -9.94
N GLN A 176 6.26 8.55 -9.34
CA GLN A 176 5.39 7.39 -9.41
C GLN A 176 4.06 7.73 -8.73
N LYS A 177 2.96 7.32 -9.35
CA LYS A 177 1.61 7.47 -8.82
C LYS A 177 1.15 6.11 -8.32
N ILE A 178 0.84 5.99 -7.03
CA ILE A 178 0.20 4.81 -6.46
C ILE A 178 -1.28 5.09 -6.25
N MET A 179 -2.12 4.18 -6.75
CA MET A 179 -3.58 4.27 -6.64
C MET A 179 -4.12 2.97 -6.06
N ILE A 180 -5.14 3.10 -5.24
CA ILE A 180 -5.88 1.97 -4.64
C ILE A 180 -7.34 2.11 -5.01
N GLU A 181 -7.96 0.98 -5.30
CA GLU A 181 -9.39 0.84 -5.45
C GLU A 181 -9.85 -0.37 -4.64
N THR A 182 -10.93 -0.21 -3.89
CA THR A 182 -11.49 -1.29 -3.08
C THR A 182 -12.96 -1.47 -3.37
N PHE A 183 -13.42 -2.72 -3.29
CA PHE A 183 -14.83 -3.08 -3.39
C PHE A 183 -15.18 -4.10 -2.30
N ASN A 184 -16.20 -3.80 -1.51
CA ASN A 184 -16.63 -4.65 -0.40
C ASN A 184 -18.08 -5.06 -0.60
N TYR A 185 -18.34 -6.37 -0.55
CA TYR A 185 -19.64 -6.93 -0.87
C TYR A 185 -20.06 -8.00 0.13
N ASN A 186 -21.25 -7.87 0.72
CA ASN A 186 -21.82 -8.87 1.60
C ASN A 186 -22.48 -9.98 0.76
N LEU A 187 -21.86 -11.15 0.78
CA LEU A 187 -22.28 -12.33 0.02
C LEU A 187 -23.61 -12.90 0.51
N ALA A 188 -23.95 -12.73 1.80
CA ALA A 188 -25.21 -13.20 2.37
C ALA A 188 -26.37 -12.26 2.08
N GLU A 189 -26.13 -10.95 2.12
CA GLU A 189 -27.15 -9.92 1.89
C GLU A 189 -27.25 -9.50 0.42
N ASN A 190 -26.28 -9.90 -0.40
CA ASN A 190 -26.17 -9.56 -1.82
C ASN A 190 -26.17 -8.05 -2.09
N LYS A 191 -25.37 -7.30 -1.33
CA LYS A 191 -25.22 -5.84 -1.46
C LYS A 191 -23.81 -5.38 -1.17
N GLU A 192 -23.43 -4.22 -1.67
CA GLU A 192 -22.23 -3.49 -1.26
C GLU A 192 -22.29 -3.13 0.23
N VAL A 193 -21.12 -3.04 0.88
CA VAL A 193 -21.01 -2.80 2.33
C VAL A 193 -20.18 -1.55 2.57
N THR A 194 -20.70 -0.62 3.35
CA THR A 194 -20.02 0.61 3.74
C THR A 194 -19.00 0.36 4.86
N LEU A 195 -18.03 1.28 5.01
CA LEU A 195 -17.08 1.22 6.13
C LEU A 195 -17.80 1.25 7.48
N GLU A 196 -18.85 2.09 7.61
CA GLU A 196 -19.63 2.16 8.84
C GLU A 196 -20.27 0.80 9.18
N GLU A 197 -20.84 0.08 8.21
CA GLU A 197 -21.41 -1.25 8.43
C GLU A 197 -20.32 -2.24 8.87
N ILE A 198 -19.14 -2.21 8.25
CA ILE A 198 -17.99 -3.05 8.63
C ILE A 198 -17.54 -2.74 10.07
N LEU A 199 -17.37 -1.47 10.42
CA LEU A 199 -16.97 -1.06 11.77
C LEU A 199 -18.02 -1.51 12.82
N ASN A 200 -19.30 -1.37 12.50
CA ASN A 200 -20.38 -1.85 13.36
C ASN A 200 -20.34 -3.36 13.57
N LEU A 201 -20.07 -4.15 12.52
CA LEU A 201 -19.88 -5.61 12.64
C LEU A 201 -18.70 -5.97 13.56
N LYS A 202 -17.66 -5.13 13.60
CA LYS A 202 -16.49 -5.29 14.47
C LYS A 202 -16.65 -4.63 15.86
N ASN A 203 -17.85 -4.11 16.20
CA ASN A 203 -18.14 -3.38 17.42
C ASN A 203 -17.26 -2.13 17.63
N ILE A 204 -16.85 -1.48 16.56
CA ILE A 204 -16.08 -0.24 16.58
C ILE A 204 -17.03 0.93 16.32
N LYS A 205 -17.05 1.90 17.25
CA LYS A 205 -17.88 3.09 17.07
C LYS A 205 -17.26 4.03 16.05
N VAL A 206 -18.09 4.63 15.20
CA VAL A 206 -17.66 5.62 14.20
C VAL A 206 -16.86 6.77 14.83
N SER A 207 -17.28 7.26 16.02
CA SER A 207 -16.55 8.32 16.74
C SER A 207 -15.13 7.92 17.11
N ASP A 208 -14.96 6.68 17.55
CA ASP A 208 -13.65 6.14 17.96
C ASP A 208 -12.77 5.91 16.73
N ALA A 209 -13.37 5.43 15.62
CA ALA A 209 -12.69 5.27 14.36
C ALA A 209 -12.21 6.62 13.80
N ASN A 210 -13.08 7.65 13.74
CA ASN A 210 -12.70 8.99 13.31
C ASN A 210 -11.57 9.57 14.17
N SER A 211 -11.63 9.39 15.49
CA SER A 211 -10.60 9.87 16.41
C SER A 211 -9.26 9.19 16.14
N LYS A 212 -9.26 7.86 15.98
CA LYS A 212 -8.05 7.09 15.67
C LYS A 212 -7.43 7.53 14.35
N ILE A 213 -8.24 7.61 13.28
CA ILE A 213 -7.78 8.01 11.96
C ILE A 213 -7.13 9.40 12.01
N LYS A 214 -7.83 10.40 12.55
CA LYS A 214 -7.32 11.77 12.64
C LYS A 214 -6.02 11.88 13.45
N ASN A 215 -5.90 11.11 14.55
CA ASN A 215 -4.69 11.10 15.35
C ASN A 215 -3.51 10.53 14.56
N GLU A 216 -3.68 9.38 13.89
CA GLU A 216 -2.62 8.78 13.09
C GLU A 216 -2.19 9.67 11.92
N ILE A 217 -3.14 10.27 11.19
CA ILE A 217 -2.84 11.19 10.09
C ILE A 217 -2.09 12.43 10.60
N LYS A 218 -2.47 12.95 11.78
CA LYS A 218 -1.78 14.08 12.41
C LYS A 218 -0.33 13.75 12.73
N GLU A 219 -0.05 12.60 13.31
CA GLU A 219 1.32 12.17 13.64
C GLU A 219 2.17 11.97 12.38
N ILE A 220 1.58 11.39 11.33
CA ILE A 220 2.26 11.26 10.04
C ILE A 220 2.57 12.64 9.45
N GLN A 221 1.63 13.60 9.55
CA GLN A 221 1.86 14.97 9.05
C GLN A 221 2.97 15.68 9.86
N GLU A 222 2.98 15.58 11.19
CA GLU A 222 4.03 16.17 12.03
C GLU A 222 5.42 15.61 11.68
N LYS A 223 5.50 14.30 11.38
CA LYS A 223 6.73 13.67 10.89
C LYS A 223 7.12 14.19 9.51
N ASN A 224 6.18 14.36 8.61
CA ASN A 224 6.42 14.88 7.26
C ASN A 224 6.84 16.36 7.27
N ASP A 225 6.30 17.17 8.19
CA ASP A 225 6.72 18.55 8.36
C ASP A 225 8.20 18.61 8.73
N SER A 226 8.66 17.75 9.65
CA SER A 226 10.06 17.62 10.01
C SER A 226 10.96 17.20 8.83
N LEU A 227 10.49 16.29 7.98
CA LEU A 227 11.21 15.88 6.76
C LEU A 227 11.25 17.01 5.73
N THR A 228 10.17 17.78 5.62
CA THR A 228 10.09 18.94 4.72
C THR A 228 11.07 20.04 5.14
N GLU A 229 11.25 20.28 6.44
CA GLU A 229 12.28 21.20 6.97
C GLU A 229 13.72 20.75 6.60
N LEU A 230 13.92 19.44 6.44
CA LEU A 230 15.19 18.86 5.96
C LEU A 230 15.34 18.90 4.43
N GLY A 231 14.35 19.44 3.70
CA GLY A 231 14.38 19.62 2.24
C GLY A 231 13.78 18.46 1.44
N TYR A 232 13.10 17.51 2.07
CA TYR A 232 12.35 16.47 1.37
C TYR A 232 11.00 17.02 0.87
N ASN A 233 10.59 16.59 -0.31
CA ASN A 233 9.27 16.92 -0.85
C ASN A 233 8.25 15.88 -0.43
N MET A 234 7.53 16.16 0.66
CA MET A 234 6.52 15.28 1.23
C MET A 234 5.12 15.75 0.83
N TYR A 235 4.19 14.80 0.66
CA TYR A 235 2.77 15.12 0.45
C TYR A 235 2.21 15.77 1.71
N LYS A 236 1.56 16.93 1.55
CA LYS A 236 0.95 17.66 2.66
C LYS A 236 -0.49 17.20 2.88
N ARG A 237 -0.73 16.63 4.06
CA ARG A 237 -2.06 16.20 4.52
C ARG A 237 -2.79 17.35 5.18
N ASP A 238 -4.01 17.59 4.77
CA ASP A 238 -4.93 18.48 5.51
C ASP A 238 -5.68 17.63 6.55
N VAL A 239 -5.17 17.63 7.78
CA VAL A 239 -5.67 16.79 8.89
C VAL A 239 -7.14 17.08 9.22
N ASP A 240 -7.62 18.30 8.92
CA ASP A 240 -8.99 18.70 9.16
C ASP A 240 -9.93 18.40 7.97
N SER A 241 -9.39 17.83 6.88
CA SER A 241 -10.18 17.42 5.73
C SER A 241 -11.21 16.34 6.11
N ASP A 242 -12.37 16.43 5.53
CA ASP A 242 -13.47 15.48 5.69
C ASP A 242 -13.19 14.10 5.07
N ILE A 243 -12.19 13.97 4.18
CA ILE A 243 -11.74 12.68 3.63
C ILE A 243 -11.31 11.68 4.72
N TYR A 244 -10.95 12.18 5.92
CA TYR A 244 -10.57 11.36 7.07
C TYR A 244 -11.75 11.01 7.99
N GLU A 245 -12.97 11.30 7.57
CA GLU A 245 -14.17 10.92 8.30
C GLU A 245 -14.83 9.68 7.68
N VAL A 246 -15.26 8.75 8.52
CA VAL A 246 -15.78 7.42 8.11
C VAL A 246 -16.78 7.48 6.95
N PRO A 247 -17.76 8.44 6.91
CA PRO A 247 -18.71 8.49 5.79
C PRO A 247 -18.11 8.84 4.43
N ASN A 248 -16.91 9.43 4.40
CA ASN A 248 -16.24 9.92 3.19
C ASN A 248 -15.05 9.08 2.79
N ILE A 249 -14.72 8.03 3.57
CA ILE A 249 -13.62 7.12 3.26
C ILE A 249 -14.05 6.16 2.17
N GLU A 250 -13.33 6.21 1.04
CA GLU A 250 -13.64 5.41 -0.15
C GLU A 250 -12.88 4.08 -0.18
N GLN A 251 -11.65 4.04 0.39
CA GLN A 251 -10.78 2.89 0.25
C GLN A 251 -10.60 2.16 1.59
N TYR A 252 -11.17 0.97 1.71
CA TYR A 252 -11.11 0.13 2.89
C TYR A 252 -11.37 -1.33 2.54
N PHE A 253 -10.88 -2.25 3.36
CA PHE A 253 -11.14 -3.69 3.19
C PHE A 253 -10.98 -4.46 4.50
N ILE A 254 -11.48 -5.69 4.56
CA ILE A 254 -11.20 -6.63 5.64
C ILE A 254 -10.11 -7.58 5.15
N GLY A 255 -8.98 -7.60 5.87
CA GLY A 255 -7.87 -8.49 5.59
C GLY A 255 -8.13 -9.95 6.01
N LYS A 256 -7.21 -10.84 5.65
CA LYS A 256 -7.23 -12.27 6.04
C LYS A 256 -7.28 -12.48 7.55
N ASP A 257 -6.63 -11.59 8.29
CA ASP A 257 -6.53 -11.56 9.75
C ASP A 257 -7.82 -11.05 10.42
N GLY A 258 -8.80 -10.64 9.63
CA GLY A 258 -10.06 -10.06 10.11
C GLY A 258 -9.94 -8.59 10.52
N ASN A 259 -8.75 -8.00 10.39
CA ASN A 259 -8.54 -6.57 10.62
C ASN A 259 -9.20 -5.72 9.54
N VAL A 260 -9.63 -4.51 9.90
CA VAL A 260 -10.15 -3.53 8.95
C VAL A 260 -9.02 -2.56 8.59
N TYR A 261 -8.71 -2.50 7.30
CA TYR A 261 -7.71 -1.61 6.73
C TYR A 261 -8.42 -0.44 6.07
N VAL A 262 -8.07 0.77 6.48
CA VAL A 262 -8.49 2.03 5.84
C VAL A 262 -7.29 2.63 5.15
N ILE A 263 -7.44 3.01 3.88
CA ILE A 263 -6.32 3.40 3.03
C ILE A 263 -6.56 4.81 2.48
N PHE A 264 -5.55 5.64 2.60
CA PHE A 264 -5.47 6.96 1.97
C PHE A 264 -4.36 6.95 0.94
N ALA A 265 -4.66 6.49 -0.28
CA ALA A 265 -3.75 6.52 -1.40
C ALA A 265 -3.81 7.91 -2.08
N TYR A 266 -2.87 8.77 -1.77
CA TYR A 266 -2.88 10.15 -2.29
C TYR A 266 -2.61 10.23 -3.79
N GLY A 267 -2.09 9.17 -4.38
CA GLY A 267 -2.02 9.00 -5.82
C GLY A 267 -3.39 8.94 -6.50
N ASN A 268 -4.48 8.66 -5.79
CA ASN A 268 -5.83 8.76 -6.33
C ASN A 268 -6.20 10.21 -6.67
N TYR A 269 -5.59 11.18 -5.99
CA TYR A 269 -5.90 12.61 -6.11
C TYR A 269 -4.76 13.41 -6.73
N ASP A 270 -3.50 12.95 -6.63
CA ASP A 270 -2.31 13.65 -7.11
C ASP A 270 -1.25 12.69 -7.65
N GLN A 271 -0.16 13.23 -8.22
CA GLN A 271 1.00 12.50 -8.74
C GLN A 271 1.98 12.17 -7.59
N THR A 272 1.59 11.25 -6.71
CA THR A 272 2.40 10.85 -5.55
C THR A 272 2.36 9.35 -5.32
N SER A 273 3.43 8.81 -4.77
CA SER A 273 3.51 7.43 -4.27
C SER A 273 3.19 7.30 -2.78
N GLU A 274 2.84 8.42 -2.12
CA GLU A 274 2.53 8.38 -0.70
C GLU A 274 1.15 7.78 -0.44
N MET A 275 1.09 6.99 0.62
CA MET A 275 -0.11 6.27 1.03
C MET A 275 -0.05 6.07 2.55
N ASP A 276 -1.17 6.31 3.22
CA ASP A 276 -1.32 6.01 4.64
C ASP A 276 -2.30 4.85 4.82
N VAL A 277 -2.01 4.01 5.80
CA VAL A 277 -2.87 2.89 6.16
C VAL A 277 -3.16 2.94 7.65
N VAL A 278 -4.43 2.98 8.00
CA VAL A 278 -4.92 2.89 9.38
C VAL A 278 -5.57 1.53 9.56
N ILE A 279 -5.14 0.78 10.59
CA ILE A 279 -5.59 -0.59 10.82
C ILE A 279 -6.42 -0.65 12.10
N PHE A 280 -7.62 -1.20 12.01
CA PHE A 280 -8.44 -1.54 13.16
C PHE A 280 -8.29 -3.03 13.44
N MET A 281 -7.55 -3.34 14.49
CA MET A 281 -7.24 -4.71 14.89
C MET A 281 -8.51 -5.46 15.31
N ASN A 282 -8.67 -6.67 14.82
CA ASN A 282 -9.73 -7.58 15.24
C ASN A 282 -9.40 -8.13 16.62
N LYS A 283 -10.27 -7.87 17.60
CA LYS A 283 -10.08 -8.28 19.01
C LYS A 283 -10.64 -9.66 19.27
#